data_e756721335563f40e8b9528c6bc2b1cb
#
_entry.id   e756721335563f40e8b9528c6bc2b1cb
#
_cell.length_a   1.000
_cell.length_b   1.000
_cell.length_c   1.000
_cell.angle_alpha   90.00
_cell.angle_beta   90.00
_cell.angle_gamma   90.00
#
_symmetry.space_group_name_H-M   'P 1'
#
loop_
_entity.id
_entity.type
_entity.pdbx_description
1 polymer ?
#
loop_
_entity_poly.entity_id
_entity_poly.type
_entity_poly.pdbx_seq_one_letter_code
_entity_poly.pdbx_strand_id
1 'polypeptide(L)'
;MFLFFELFIFMVMYTWYYARKINNRLVKFVDLGKFTNRIKELSMDDSIPKFSTHLIYLTKANSRSQVEEKIINSIFAKKPKRADVYWFLHINRTEEPFTLSYEVSELIDDNVFRVTLNVGFRIQPKTEMYFKKIVQELVAGKELNLHIRPDGSSKYNSEPDFKFVVIEKFLSVENEFALKEGLLLNAY
;
A
#
# COMPACT_ATOMS: atom_id res chain seq x y z
N MET A 1 -10.99 47.29 -0.08
CA MET A 1 -11.63 46.03 -0.50
C MET A 1 -10.60 44.98 -0.93
N PHE A 2 -9.61 45.30 -1.76
CA PHE A 2 -8.63 44.38 -2.31
C PHE A 2 -7.81 43.66 -1.21
N LEU A 3 -7.27 44.39 -0.24
CA LEU A 3 -6.52 43.85 0.90
C LEU A 3 -7.28 42.78 1.74
N PHE A 4 -8.59 42.97 1.93
CA PHE A 4 -9.41 41.98 2.64
C PHE A 4 -9.55 40.68 1.85
N PHE A 5 -9.62 40.75 0.52
CA PHE A 5 -9.73 39.61 -0.35
C PHE A 5 -8.41 38.82 -0.38
N GLU A 6 -7.27 39.50 -0.46
CA GLU A 6 -5.96 38.87 -0.35
C GLU A 6 -5.74 38.16 0.99
N LEU A 7 -6.11 38.83 2.09
CA LEU A 7 -6.02 38.24 3.43
C LEU A 7 -6.87 36.98 3.55
N PHE A 8 -8.09 37.01 2.98
CA PHE A 8 -8.99 35.85 2.97
C PHE A 8 -8.40 34.68 2.19
N ILE A 9 -7.87 34.90 0.98
CA ILE A 9 -7.21 33.86 0.17
C ILE A 9 -6.00 33.29 0.93
N PHE A 10 -5.18 34.14 1.51
CA PHE A 10 -4.02 33.70 2.29
C PHE A 10 -4.43 32.82 3.48
N MET A 11 -5.50 33.20 4.20
CA MET A 11 -6.04 32.42 5.31
C MET A 11 -6.51 31.02 4.85
N VAL A 12 -7.22 30.93 3.73
CA VAL A 12 -7.69 29.67 3.14
C VAL A 12 -6.49 28.79 2.75
N MET A 13 -5.51 29.35 2.04
CA MET A 13 -4.31 28.61 1.64
C MET A 13 -3.49 28.13 2.85
N TYR A 14 -3.35 28.98 3.88
CA TYR A 14 -2.66 28.62 5.12
C TYR A 14 -3.37 27.49 5.85
N THR A 15 -4.69 27.56 5.98
CA THR A 15 -5.50 26.51 6.62
C THR A 15 -5.36 25.18 5.89
N TRP A 16 -5.47 25.22 4.56
CA TRP A 16 -5.31 24.04 3.72
C TRP A 16 -3.90 23.42 3.82
N TYR A 17 -2.85 24.25 3.76
CA TYR A 17 -1.46 23.80 3.93
C TYR A 17 -1.26 23.13 5.30
N TYR A 18 -1.76 23.75 6.35
CA TYR A 18 -1.60 23.25 7.71
C TYR A 18 -2.37 21.95 7.96
N ALA A 19 -3.60 21.85 7.47
CA ALA A 19 -4.40 20.64 7.52
C ALA A 19 -3.72 19.47 6.79
N ARG A 20 -3.16 19.72 5.59
CA ARG A 20 -2.39 18.72 4.84
C ARG A 20 -1.13 18.26 5.60
N LYS A 21 -0.43 19.19 6.26
CA LYS A 21 0.75 18.87 7.07
C LYS A 21 0.39 17.99 8.27
N ILE A 22 -0.72 18.28 8.95
CA ILE A 22 -1.23 17.44 10.05
C ILE A 22 -1.57 16.04 9.53
N ASN A 23 -2.33 15.95 8.46
CA ASN A 23 -2.74 14.67 7.88
C ASN A 23 -1.53 13.79 7.51
N ASN A 24 -0.49 14.37 6.95
CA ASN A 24 0.75 13.65 6.61
C ASN A 24 1.52 13.14 7.84
N ARG A 25 1.49 13.86 8.97
CA ARG A 25 2.13 13.42 10.23
C ARG A 25 1.46 12.20 10.86
N LEU A 26 0.19 11.98 10.56
CA LEU A 26 -0.59 10.89 11.14
C LEU A 26 -0.27 9.53 10.51
N VAL A 27 0.46 9.49 9.40
CA VAL A 27 0.91 8.25 8.78
C VAL A 27 2.28 7.90 9.34
N LYS A 28 2.35 6.83 10.12
CA LYS A 28 3.61 6.27 10.60
C LYS A 28 4.10 5.25 9.60
N PHE A 29 5.36 5.41 9.17
CA PHE A 29 6.04 4.45 8.32
C PHE A 29 7.01 3.62 9.15
N VAL A 30 7.11 2.36 8.84
CA VAL A 30 8.03 1.40 9.43
C VAL A 30 8.86 0.73 8.36
N ASP A 31 10.05 0.30 8.72
CA ASP A 31 10.92 -0.44 7.82
C ASP A 31 10.38 -1.87 7.65
N LEU A 32 10.04 -2.20 6.41
CA LEU A 32 9.50 -3.51 6.04
C LEU A 32 10.53 -4.63 6.29
N GLY A 33 11.82 -4.34 6.13
CA GLY A 33 12.90 -5.31 6.35
C GLY A 33 12.87 -5.95 7.74
N LYS A 34 12.40 -5.22 8.76
CA LYS A 34 12.26 -5.76 10.13
C LYS A 34 11.17 -6.82 10.28
N PHE A 35 10.22 -6.86 9.37
CA PHE A 35 9.04 -7.73 9.45
C PHE A 35 9.06 -8.86 8.42
N THR A 36 10.00 -8.86 7.49
CA THR A 36 10.09 -9.83 6.40
C THR A 36 10.15 -11.27 6.92
N ASN A 37 11.01 -11.56 7.90
CA ASN A 37 11.11 -12.90 8.47
C ASN A 37 9.80 -13.35 9.11
N ARG A 38 9.12 -12.47 9.86
CA ARG A 38 7.83 -12.78 10.49
C ARG A 38 6.72 -13.00 9.46
N ILE A 39 6.75 -12.27 8.33
CA ILE A 39 5.82 -12.46 7.22
C ILE A 39 6.06 -13.82 6.56
N LYS A 40 7.33 -14.21 6.37
CA LYS A 40 7.70 -15.52 5.85
C LYS A 40 7.25 -16.66 6.77
N GLU A 41 7.48 -16.54 8.08
CA GLU A 41 6.99 -17.50 9.08
C GLU A 41 5.47 -17.64 9.01
N LEU A 42 4.74 -16.52 8.96
CA LEU A 42 3.27 -16.51 8.84
C LEU A 42 2.81 -17.20 7.54
N SER A 43 3.51 -17.00 6.43
CA SER A 43 3.19 -17.63 5.15
C SER A 43 3.30 -19.17 5.23
N MET A 44 4.24 -19.69 6.02
CA MET A 44 4.52 -21.11 6.17
C MET A 44 3.72 -21.80 7.28
N ASP A 45 3.05 -21.03 8.14
CA ASP A 45 2.31 -21.56 9.29
C ASP A 45 0.95 -22.14 8.87
N ASP A 46 0.89 -23.44 8.73
CA ASP A 46 -0.35 -24.17 8.36
C ASP A 46 -1.40 -24.23 9.47
N SER A 47 -1.05 -23.86 10.71
CA SER A 47 -2.02 -23.76 11.81
C SER A 47 -3.01 -22.60 11.63
N ILE A 48 -2.62 -21.59 10.83
CA ILE A 48 -3.44 -20.42 10.52
C ILE A 48 -4.15 -20.63 9.18
N PRO A 49 -5.49 -20.49 9.14
CA PRO A 49 -6.24 -20.67 7.89
C PRO A 49 -5.79 -19.65 6.84
N LYS A 50 -5.57 -20.09 5.62
CA LYS A 50 -5.16 -19.28 4.49
C LYS A 50 -6.23 -18.23 4.17
N PHE A 51 -5.85 -16.96 4.15
CA PHE A 51 -6.73 -15.84 3.82
C PHE A 51 -6.83 -15.62 2.30
N SER A 52 -5.70 -15.72 1.60
CA SER A 52 -5.63 -15.63 0.12
C SER A 52 -4.31 -16.21 -0.37
N THR A 53 -4.21 -16.45 -1.67
CA THR A 53 -2.95 -16.82 -2.31
C THR A 53 -2.06 -15.59 -2.48
N HIS A 54 -2.59 -14.54 -3.10
CA HIS A 54 -1.93 -13.25 -3.27
C HIS A 54 -2.63 -12.20 -2.43
N LEU A 55 -1.92 -11.59 -1.51
CA LEU A 55 -2.42 -10.51 -0.68
C LEU A 55 -1.72 -9.19 -1.06
N ILE A 56 -2.48 -8.27 -1.63
CA ILE A 56 -1.98 -7.02 -2.17
C ILE A 56 -2.39 -5.86 -1.25
N TYR A 57 -1.41 -5.18 -0.68
CA TYR A 57 -1.60 -3.96 0.09
C TYR A 57 -1.22 -2.74 -0.72
N LEU A 58 -2.14 -1.77 -0.82
CA LEU A 58 -1.81 -0.47 -1.38
C LEU A 58 -1.06 0.36 -0.33
N THR A 59 0.13 0.85 -0.69
CA THR A 59 0.98 1.66 0.17
C THR A 59 1.19 3.06 -0.41
N LYS A 60 1.23 4.06 0.47
CA LYS A 60 1.56 5.45 0.13
C LYS A 60 3.05 5.76 0.33
N ALA A 61 3.81 4.82 0.88
CA ALA A 61 5.25 5.01 1.10
C ALA A 61 5.98 5.13 -0.24
N ASN A 62 6.76 6.18 -0.43
CA ASN A 62 7.60 6.34 -1.61
C ASN A 62 8.90 5.52 -1.51
N SER A 63 9.40 5.29 -0.30
CA SER A 63 10.61 4.51 -0.08
C SER A 63 10.35 3.02 -0.30
N ARG A 64 11.31 2.35 -0.95
CA ARG A 64 11.22 0.90 -1.24
C ARG A 64 11.24 0.03 0.02
N SER A 65 11.88 0.50 1.08
CA SER A 65 12.01 -0.24 2.35
C SER A 65 10.90 0.06 3.36
N GLN A 66 10.02 1.02 3.09
CA GLN A 66 9.04 1.48 4.06
C GLN A 66 7.61 1.14 3.66
N VAL A 67 6.80 0.84 4.68
CA VAL A 67 5.34 0.68 4.56
C VAL A 67 4.68 1.34 5.75
N GLU A 68 3.38 1.60 5.66
CA GLU A 68 2.61 2.11 6.79
C GLU A 68 2.53 1.06 7.92
N GLU A 69 2.76 1.49 9.15
CA GLU A 69 2.63 0.66 10.35
C GLU A 69 1.27 -0.06 10.41
N LYS A 70 0.20 0.58 9.94
CA LYS A 70 -1.15 0.00 9.89
C LYS A 70 -1.25 -1.23 8.99
N ILE A 71 -0.47 -1.29 7.91
CA ILE A 71 -0.42 -2.46 7.02
C ILE A 71 0.14 -3.64 7.80
N ILE A 72 1.26 -3.44 8.49
CA ILE A 72 1.88 -4.47 9.33
C ILE A 72 0.92 -4.94 10.42
N ASN A 73 0.28 -3.99 11.10
CA ASN A 73 -0.72 -4.30 12.12
C ASN A 73 -1.93 -5.07 11.54
N SER A 74 -2.32 -4.79 10.29
CA SER A 74 -3.40 -5.52 9.60
C SER A 74 -3.01 -6.96 9.27
N ILE A 75 -1.74 -7.21 8.92
CA ILE A 75 -1.23 -8.56 8.64
C ILE A 75 -1.23 -9.40 9.93
N PHE A 76 -0.72 -8.82 11.03
CA PHE A 76 -0.54 -9.51 12.31
C PHE A 76 -1.67 -9.27 13.33
N ALA A 77 -2.85 -8.82 12.91
CA ALA A 77 -4.01 -8.61 13.80
C ALA A 77 -4.42 -9.90 14.53
N LYS A 78 -5.43 -9.82 15.41
CA LYS A 78 -5.97 -10.97 16.16
C LYS A 78 -6.32 -12.19 15.27
N LYS A 79 -6.68 -11.94 14.01
CA LYS A 79 -6.82 -12.97 12.95
C LYS A 79 -5.76 -12.66 11.89
N PRO A 80 -4.56 -13.27 11.98
CA PRO A 80 -3.50 -13.02 11.03
C PRO A 80 -3.94 -13.36 9.61
N LYS A 81 -3.55 -12.54 8.67
CA LYS A 81 -3.89 -12.74 7.26
C LYS A 81 -2.77 -13.52 6.58
N ARG A 82 -2.84 -14.83 6.69
CA ARG A 82 -1.90 -15.72 6.01
C ARG A 82 -2.12 -15.69 4.50
N ALA A 83 -1.04 -15.46 3.76
CA ALA A 83 -1.02 -15.54 2.31
C ALA A 83 0.27 -16.23 1.85
N ASP A 84 0.28 -16.80 0.64
CA ASP A 84 1.49 -17.37 0.09
C ASP A 84 2.45 -16.28 -0.38
N VAL A 85 1.89 -15.21 -0.98
CA VAL A 85 2.67 -14.09 -1.50
C VAL A 85 2.04 -12.76 -1.05
N TYR A 86 2.88 -11.89 -0.51
CA TYR A 86 2.53 -10.55 -0.07
C TYR A 86 3.08 -9.52 -1.04
N TRP A 87 2.21 -8.64 -1.51
CA TRP A 87 2.54 -7.59 -2.44
C TRP A 87 2.28 -6.21 -1.81
N PHE A 88 3.28 -5.35 -1.88
CA PHE A 88 3.15 -3.94 -1.47
C PHE A 88 3.14 -3.08 -2.71
N LEU A 89 1.95 -2.66 -3.13
CA LEU A 89 1.74 -1.91 -4.36
C LEU A 89 1.73 -0.41 -4.08
N HIS A 90 2.66 0.32 -4.66
CA HIS A 90 2.70 1.77 -4.67
C HIS A 90 2.27 2.30 -6.03
N ILE A 91 1.32 3.24 -6.05
CA ILE A 91 0.87 3.89 -7.28
C ILE A 91 1.46 5.29 -7.31
N ASN A 92 2.38 5.51 -8.24
CA ASN A 92 2.99 6.79 -8.49
C ASN A 92 2.31 7.48 -9.67
N ARG A 93 1.78 8.68 -9.46
CA ARG A 93 1.21 9.52 -10.53
C ARG A 93 2.32 10.33 -11.17
N THR A 94 2.51 10.14 -12.49
CA THR A 94 3.52 10.86 -13.27
C THR A 94 2.92 12.08 -13.96
N GLU A 95 3.77 13.08 -14.23
CA GLU A 95 3.38 14.30 -14.94
C GLU A 95 3.15 14.05 -16.44
N GLU A 96 3.66 12.95 -16.97
CA GLU A 96 3.44 12.54 -18.35
C GLU A 96 2.03 11.94 -18.50
N PRO A 97 1.29 12.31 -19.56
CA PRO A 97 -0.12 11.95 -19.66
C PRO A 97 -0.38 10.45 -19.86
N PHE A 98 0.48 9.73 -20.58
CA PHE A 98 0.25 8.36 -21.02
C PHE A 98 1.29 7.34 -20.54
N THR A 99 2.10 7.69 -19.56
CA THR A 99 3.08 6.76 -18.99
C THR A 99 2.38 5.61 -18.27
N LEU A 100 2.77 4.40 -18.62
CA LEU A 100 2.40 3.19 -17.90
C LEU A 100 3.64 2.30 -17.82
N SER A 101 4.29 2.32 -16.68
CA SER A 101 5.47 1.50 -16.38
C SER A 101 5.41 0.95 -14.98
N TYR A 102 6.13 -0.11 -14.72
CA TYR A 102 6.21 -0.70 -13.40
C TYR A 102 7.64 -1.10 -13.05
N GLU A 103 7.92 -1.11 -11.76
CA GLU A 103 9.15 -1.63 -11.18
C GLU A 103 8.79 -2.66 -10.13
N VAL A 104 9.43 -3.83 -10.15
CA VAL A 104 9.26 -4.87 -9.16
C VAL A 104 10.56 -5.02 -8.38
N SER A 105 10.43 -5.11 -7.08
CA SER A 105 11.54 -5.39 -6.16
C SER A 105 11.13 -6.56 -5.29
N GLU A 106 11.89 -7.63 -5.36
CA GLU A 106 11.76 -8.77 -4.48
C GLU A 106 12.48 -8.49 -3.17
N LEU A 107 11.78 -8.67 -2.06
CA LEU A 107 12.31 -8.44 -0.71
C LEU A 107 12.61 -9.75 0.01
N ILE A 108 11.88 -10.80 -0.31
CA ILE A 108 12.12 -12.17 0.10
C ILE A 108 11.75 -13.05 -1.08
N ASP A 109 12.65 -13.99 -1.39
CA ASP A 109 12.51 -14.92 -2.49
C ASP A 109 11.11 -15.57 -2.52
N ASP A 110 10.42 -15.35 -3.62
CA ASP A 110 9.09 -15.88 -3.94
C ASP A 110 7.97 -15.60 -2.91
N ASN A 111 8.16 -14.70 -1.93
CA ASN A 111 7.19 -14.50 -0.86
C ASN A 111 6.76 -13.05 -0.66
N VAL A 112 7.69 -12.09 -0.70
CA VAL A 112 7.39 -10.69 -0.43
C VAL A 112 7.92 -9.79 -1.54
N PHE A 113 7.00 -9.12 -2.22
CA PHE A 113 7.31 -8.25 -3.35
C PHE A 113 6.82 -6.84 -3.11
N ARG A 114 7.56 -5.90 -3.65
CA ARG A 114 7.12 -4.52 -3.80
C ARG A 114 7.02 -4.16 -5.27
N VAL A 115 5.88 -3.60 -5.64
CA VAL A 115 5.61 -3.11 -6.99
C VAL A 115 5.37 -1.61 -6.94
N THR A 116 6.07 -0.86 -7.76
CA THR A 116 5.79 0.55 -8.02
C THR A 116 5.20 0.66 -9.41
N LEU A 117 3.95 1.10 -9.49
CA LEU A 117 3.23 1.31 -10.74
C LEU A 117 3.19 2.80 -11.06
N ASN A 118 3.89 3.22 -12.12
CA ASN A 118 3.89 4.59 -12.61
C ASN A 118 2.75 4.77 -13.61
N VAL A 119 1.81 5.65 -13.30
CA VAL A 119 0.60 5.87 -14.09
C VAL A 119 0.48 7.34 -14.47
N GLY A 120 0.43 7.60 -15.76
CA GLY A 120 0.21 8.93 -16.31
C GLY A 120 -1.17 9.50 -15.92
N PHE A 121 -1.27 10.83 -15.83
CA PHE A 121 -2.48 11.47 -15.32
C PHE A 121 -3.74 11.28 -16.21
N ARG A 122 -3.59 10.93 -17.48
CA ARG A 122 -4.71 10.62 -18.41
C ARG A 122 -5.11 9.14 -18.43
N ILE A 123 -4.30 8.26 -17.83
CA ILE A 123 -4.61 6.84 -17.78
C ILE A 123 -5.61 6.57 -16.66
N GLN A 124 -6.67 5.82 -16.99
CA GLN A 124 -7.63 5.39 -15.96
C GLN A 124 -6.94 4.44 -14.97
N PRO A 125 -7.11 4.65 -13.65
CA PRO A 125 -6.46 3.85 -12.63
C PRO A 125 -7.15 2.48 -12.45
N LYS A 126 -7.08 1.62 -13.46
CA LYS A 126 -7.53 0.21 -13.38
C LYS A 126 -6.47 -0.64 -12.69
N THR A 127 -6.16 -0.32 -11.44
CA THR A 127 -5.05 -0.88 -10.66
C THR A 127 -5.05 -2.40 -10.64
N GLU A 128 -6.22 -3.01 -10.42
CA GLU A 128 -6.36 -4.47 -10.38
C GLU A 128 -5.98 -5.13 -11.71
N MET A 129 -6.45 -4.56 -12.81
CA MET A 129 -6.16 -5.09 -14.15
C MET A 129 -4.67 -4.99 -14.47
N TYR A 130 -4.05 -3.84 -14.20
CA TYR A 130 -2.62 -3.64 -14.45
C TYR A 130 -1.77 -4.56 -13.57
N PHE A 131 -2.13 -4.69 -12.30
CA PHE A 131 -1.43 -5.56 -11.39
C PHE A 131 -1.49 -7.04 -11.81
N LYS A 132 -2.67 -7.55 -12.18
CA LYS A 132 -2.82 -8.92 -12.70
C LYS A 132 -1.97 -9.15 -13.95
N LYS A 133 -1.90 -8.16 -14.85
CA LYS A 133 -1.05 -8.23 -16.03
C LYS A 133 0.44 -8.29 -15.66
N ILE A 134 0.89 -7.46 -14.71
CA ILE A 134 2.27 -7.49 -14.21
C ILE A 134 2.61 -8.87 -13.67
N VAL A 135 1.76 -9.45 -12.82
CA VAL A 135 2.01 -10.79 -12.27
C VAL A 135 2.07 -11.84 -13.38
N GLN A 136 1.20 -11.78 -14.39
CA GLN A 136 1.24 -12.69 -15.55
C GLN A 136 2.55 -12.56 -16.35
N GLU A 137 3.04 -11.33 -16.56
CA GLU A 137 4.32 -11.08 -17.22
C GLU A 137 5.50 -11.64 -16.44
N LEU A 138 5.53 -11.45 -15.11
CA LEU A 138 6.57 -11.98 -14.23
C LEU A 138 6.60 -13.52 -14.21
N VAL A 139 5.42 -14.15 -14.22
CA VAL A 139 5.29 -15.61 -14.31
C VAL A 139 5.77 -16.13 -15.65
N ALA A 140 5.36 -15.47 -16.74
CA ALA A 140 5.78 -15.83 -18.11
C ALA A 140 7.30 -15.67 -18.31
N GLY A 141 7.89 -14.63 -17.69
CA GLY A 141 9.33 -14.37 -17.68
C GLY A 141 10.14 -15.30 -16.80
N LYS A 142 9.50 -16.19 -16.02
CA LYS A 142 10.11 -17.03 -14.99
C LYS A 142 10.86 -16.26 -13.89
N GLU A 143 10.53 -14.97 -13.74
CA GLU A 143 11.06 -14.14 -12.66
C GLU A 143 10.36 -14.44 -11.32
N LEU A 144 9.20 -15.09 -11.37
CA LEU A 144 8.43 -15.54 -10.22
C LEU A 144 8.11 -17.01 -10.36
N ASN A 145 8.56 -17.79 -9.39
CA ASN A 145 8.18 -19.19 -9.30
C ASN A 145 6.92 -19.35 -8.43
N LEU A 146 5.79 -18.92 -8.98
CA LEU A 146 4.53 -18.94 -8.24
C LEU A 146 3.92 -20.33 -8.06
N HIS A 147 4.49 -21.36 -8.66
CA HIS A 147 3.86 -22.68 -8.74
C HIS A 147 4.39 -23.70 -7.73
N ILE A 148 5.53 -23.46 -7.12
CA ILE A 148 6.18 -24.43 -6.25
C ILE A 148 6.58 -23.76 -4.92
N ARG A 149 6.16 -24.34 -3.80
CA ARG A 149 6.68 -23.98 -2.48
C ARG A 149 8.11 -24.48 -2.32
N PRO A 150 8.90 -23.96 -1.35
CA PRO A 150 10.24 -24.47 -1.07
C PRO A 150 10.29 -25.97 -0.74
N ASP A 151 9.18 -26.55 -0.28
CA ASP A 151 9.01 -27.98 0.00
C ASP A 151 8.63 -28.82 -1.24
N GLY A 152 8.57 -28.20 -2.44
CA GLY A 152 8.21 -28.86 -3.70
C GLY A 152 6.69 -29.05 -3.89
N SER A 153 5.85 -28.66 -2.94
CA SER A 153 4.38 -28.71 -3.08
C SER A 153 3.86 -27.55 -3.94
N SER A 154 2.75 -27.78 -4.66
CA SER A 154 2.12 -26.71 -5.45
C SER A 154 1.60 -25.61 -4.53
N LYS A 155 2.02 -24.37 -4.78
CA LYS A 155 1.49 -23.18 -4.07
C LYS A 155 0.03 -22.92 -4.38
N TYR A 156 -0.53 -23.49 -5.43
CA TYR A 156 -1.82 -23.10 -5.99
C TYR A 156 -2.77 -24.25 -6.23
N ASN A 157 -4.00 -24.06 -5.82
CA ASN A 157 -5.15 -24.62 -6.51
C ASN A 157 -5.36 -23.83 -7.81
N SER A 158 -5.82 -24.44 -8.84
CA SER A 158 -5.93 -24.08 -10.26
C SER A 158 -6.13 -22.60 -10.67
N GLU A 159 -6.52 -21.71 -9.76
CA GLU A 159 -6.63 -20.27 -10.00
C GLU A 159 -6.11 -19.47 -8.80
N PRO A 160 -5.09 -18.58 -9.00
CA PRO A 160 -4.58 -17.75 -7.93
C PRO A 160 -5.63 -16.74 -7.47
N ASP A 161 -5.91 -16.74 -6.17
CA ASP A 161 -6.82 -15.83 -5.51
C ASP A 161 -6.08 -14.51 -5.17
N PHE A 162 -6.50 -13.40 -5.79
CA PHE A 162 -5.97 -12.05 -5.56
C PHE A 162 -6.90 -11.27 -4.65
N LYS A 163 -6.42 -10.85 -3.47
CA LYS A 163 -7.14 -9.96 -2.57
C LYS A 163 -6.43 -8.63 -2.39
N PHE A 164 -7.11 -7.57 -2.78
CA PHE A 164 -6.63 -6.20 -2.59
C PHE A 164 -7.13 -5.65 -1.26
N VAL A 165 -6.21 -5.14 -0.45
CA VAL A 165 -6.50 -4.51 0.83
C VAL A 165 -6.08 -3.05 0.78
N VAL A 166 -7.06 -2.17 0.88
CA VAL A 166 -6.86 -0.74 1.01
C VAL A 166 -7.12 -0.37 2.46
N ILE A 167 -6.11 0.19 3.13
CA ILE A 167 -6.27 0.68 4.49
C ILE A 167 -6.49 2.18 4.43
N GLU A 168 -7.75 2.58 4.57
CA GLU A 168 -8.12 3.97 4.67
C GLU A 168 -8.08 4.44 6.13
N LYS A 169 -7.80 5.72 6.30
CA LYS A 169 -7.79 6.37 7.58
C LYS A 169 -9.01 7.26 7.67
N PHE A 170 -9.90 6.93 8.58
CA PHE A 170 -10.97 7.83 8.97
C PHE A 170 -10.49 8.67 10.16
N LEU A 171 -10.69 9.98 10.08
CA LEU A 171 -10.51 10.87 11.20
C LEU A 171 -11.71 10.65 12.13
N SER A 172 -11.49 9.94 13.24
CA SER A 172 -12.52 9.79 14.26
C SER A 172 -12.39 10.93 15.26
N VAL A 173 -13.52 11.34 15.84
CA VAL A 173 -13.59 12.37 16.89
C VAL A 173 -12.81 11.96 18.15
N GLU A 174 -12.55 10.65 18.31
CA GLU A 174 -11.80 10.08 19.44
C GLU A 174 -10.28 10.22 19.31
N ASN A 175 -9.77 10.72 18.18
CA ASN A 175 -8.36 11.05 18.10
C ASN A 175 -8.09 12.26 18.98
N GLU A 176 -7.19 12.12 19.95
CA GLU A 176 -6.69 13.21 20.81
C GLU A 176 -5.90 14.22 19.95
N PHE A 177 -6.61 15.09 19.25
CA PHE A 177 -6.01 16.25 18.61
C PHE A 177 -6.00 17.41 19.62
N ALA A 178 -4.89 18.16 19.64
CA ALA A 178 -4.94 19.45 20.29
C ALA A 178 -6.11 20.26 19.71
N LEU A 179 -6.85 20.99 20.53
CA LEU A 179 -8.06 21.75 20.14
C LEU A 179 -7.91 22.54 18.83
N LYS A 180 -6.70 23.09 18.58
CA LYS A 180 -6.35 23.80 17.35
C LYS A 180 -6.32 22.90 16.11
N GLU A 181 -5.86 21.66 16.26
CA GLU A 181 -5.76 20.69 15.15
C GLU A 181 -7.13 20.11 14.81
N GLY A 182 -7.97 19.86 15.81
CA GLY A 182 -9.36 19.40 15.62
C GLY A 182 -10.22 20.42 14.88
N LEU A 183 -10.07 21.72 15.17
CA LEU A 183 -10.80 22.80 14.51
C LEU A 183 -10.41 22.94 13.03
N LEU A 184 -9.11 22.79 12.70
CA LEU A 184 -8.61 22.88 11.34
C LEU A 184 -9.00 21.67 10.48
N LEU A 185 -9.11 20.47 11.08
CA LEU A 185 -9.50 19.27 10.36
C LEU A 185 -11.01 19.21 10.08
N ASN A 186 -11.84 19.81 10.93
CA ASN A 186 -13.28 19.92 10.70
C ASN A 186 -13.64 20.99 9.65
N ALA A 187 -12.71 21.88 9.33
CA ALA A 187 -12.88 22.91 8.29
C ALA A 187 -12.39 22.44 6.89
N TYR A 188 -11.80 21.28 6.80
CA TYR A 188 -11.31 20.65 5.58
C TYR A 188 -12.30 19.61 5.07
#